data_05fefa1961e88dcdcda7c1873100c9ee
#
_entry.id   05fefa1961e88dcdcda7c1873100c9ee
#
_cell.length_a   1.000
_cell.length_b   1.000
_cell.length_c   1.000
_cell.angle_alpha   90.00
_cell.angle_beta   90.00
_cell.angle_gamma   90.00
#
_symmetry.space_group_name_H-M   'P 1'
#
loop_
_entity.id
_entity.type
_entity.pdbx_description
1 polymer ?
#
loop_
_entity_poly.entity_id
_entity_poly.type
_entity_poly.pdbx_seq_one_letter_code
_entity_poly.pdbx_strand_id
1 'polypeptide(L)'
;MIRLFRVFIPASVLALLLSEILIVLACYAGSSVLLYYEDPAFFLFAEGNYWKILVVTACIILTLYFQDLYQDLRITSRTLLVQQICLAVGSALLFMAFLGYLQPDFVFGRWPMVLGSVLVVLILPTYRVFFWRYIIGTLRSERVLMLGNSSILGEVIECLQNKPEFGYSIVGYLYEDEPCQFPIPCLGQMSDIREVCAKYKPTRIVVGMAERRNRLPVHDLLEIRFSGVMIEDAADTYEMAMRRVCSRKIQPSQLIFSALLGPRPQALAIQGAYSFLIGIFGLILFSPLMLITALSVKLSSKGPIFYRQRRVGINGRVFTVYKFRSMYADAEARTGAVWASKDDPRITPIGKWLRKLRLDELPQFWNVVRGDMVIVGPRPERPEFVDVLAQQIPYYRQRLAVKPGITGWAQINHKYGDTELDAMIKLEYDLYYIKHVAPALDFYIIFHTVKVMLLSRGAQ
;
A
#
# COMPACT_ATOMS: atom_id res chain seq x y z
N MET A 1 -1.66 -17.50 -0.33
CA MET A 1 -1.12 -16.12 -0.11
C MET A 1 0.21 -16.19 0.62
N ILE A 2 1.15 -15.33 0.27
CA ILE A 2 2.49 -15.26 0.90
C ILE A 2 2.56 -13.96 1.69
N ARG A 3 3.07 -14.03 2.93
CA ARG A 3 3.26 -12.84 3.76
C ARG A 3 4.67 -12.30 3.56
N LEU A 4 4.81 -11.24 2.76
CA LEU A 4 6.07 -10.58 2.49
C LEU A 4 6.03 -9.15 3.08
N PHE A 5 7.10 -8.70 3.76
CA PHE A 5 7.13 -7.39 4.43
C PHE A 5 5.96 -7.12 5.38
N ARG A 6 5.42 -8.19 5.99
CA ARG A 6 4.20 -8.16 6.81
C ARG A 6 2.91 -7.76 6.08
N VAL A 7 2.95 -7.69 4.77
CA VAL A 7 1.80 -7.48 3.88
C VAL A 7 1.46 -8.79 3.21
N PHE A 8 0.17 -9.09 3.08
CA PHE A 8 -0.29 -10.25 2.32
C PHE A 8 -0.21 -9.94 0.82
N ILE A 9 0.62 -10.71 0.11
CA ILE A 9 0.79 -10.62 -1.34
C ILE A 9 0.22 -11.90 -1.95
N PRO A 10 -0.69 -11.81 -2.94
CA PRO A 10 -1.16 -12.97 -3.67
C PRO A 10 0.00 -13.72 -4.34
N ALA A 11 -0.02 -15.04 -4.29
CA ALA A 11 1.00 -15.86 -4.94
C ALA A 11 1.05 -15.63 -6.46
N SER A 12 -0.09 -15.29 -7.07
CA SER A 12 -0.22 -14.92 -8.48
C SER A 12 0.59 -13.66 -8.84
N VAL A 13 0.62 -12.64 -7.96
CA VAL A 13 1.43 -11.43 -8.16
C VAL A 13 2.92 -11.76 -8.14
N LEU A 14 3.35 -12.61 -7.21
CA LEU A 14 4.74 -13.07 -7.14
C LEU A 14 5.12 -13.92 -8.35
N ALA A 15 4.26 -14.83 -8.77
CA ALA A 15 4.48 -15.65 -9.96
C ALA A 15 4.59 -14.78 -11.22
N LEU A 16 3.71 -13.77 -11.35
CA LEU A 16 3.78 -12.80 -12.46
C LEU A 16 5.10 -12.03 -12.44
N LEU A 17 5.48 -11.47 -11.28
CA LEU A 17 6.73 -10.71 -11.14
C LEU A 17 7.95 -11.55 -11.54
N LEU A 18 8.06 -12.78 -11.01
CA LEU A 18 9.19 -13.66 -11.32
C LEU A 18 9.23 -14.06 -12.80
N SER A 19 8.08 -14.37 -13.39
CA SER A 19 8.00 -14.71 -14.82
C SER A 19 8.32 -13.50 -15.71
N GLU A 20 7.92 -12.29 -15.34
CA GLU A 20 8.25 -11.07 -16.10
C GLU A 20 9.74 -10.74 -16.01
N ILE A 21 10.36 -10.91 -14.84
CA ILE A 21 11.83 -10.80 -14.73
C ILE A 21 12.52 -11.74 -15.72
N LEU A 22 12.11 -13.02 -15.77
CA LEU A 22 12.67 -13.99 -16.69
C LEU A 22 12.43 -13.64 -18.15
N ILE A 23 11.22 -13.17 -18.50
CA ILE A 23 10.89 -12.73 -19.87
C ILE A 23 11.75 -11.54 -20.29
N VAL A 24 11.87 -10.52 -19.44
CA VAL A 24 12.67 -9.33 -19.75
C VAL A 24 14.14 -9.70 -19.90
N LEU A 25 14.69 -10.51 -18.99
CA LEU A 25 16.05 -11.05 -19.10
C LEU A 25 16.24 -11.81 -20.42
N ALA A 26 15.30 -12.69 -20.78
CA ALA A 26 15.36 -13.47 -22.02
C ALA A 26 15.28 -12.56 -23.28
N CYS A 27 14.49 -11.50 -23.26
CA CYS A 27 14.41 -10.55 -24.37
C CYS A 27 15.74 -9.84 -24.62
N TYR A 28 16.41 -9.35 -23.57
CA TYR A 28 17.69 -8.65 -23.71
C TYR A 28 18.87 -9.61 -23.96
N ALA A 29 18.90 -10.76 -23.31
CA ALA A 29 19.89 -11.78 -23.61
C ALA A 29 19.72 -12.34 -25.03
N GLY A 30 18.48 -12.63 -25.43
CA GLY A 30 18.16 -13.10 -26.78
C GLY A 30 18.48 -12.07 -27.84
N SER A 31 18.22 -10.79 -27.62
CA SER A 31 18.62 -9.71 -28.54
C SER A 31 20.14 -9.63 -28.72
N SER A 32 20.87 -9.86 -27.61
CA SER A 32 22.35 -9.88 -27.67
C SER A 32 22.87 -11.08 -28.43
N VAL A 33 22.32 -12.27 -28.21
CA VAL A 33 22.69 -13.49 -28.95
C VAL A 33 22.37 -13.35 -30.45
N LEU A 34 21.21 -12.78 -30.80
CA LEU A 34 20.82 -12.59 -32.20
C LEU A 34 21.74 -11.62 -32.97
N LEU A 35 22.19 -10.57 -32.28
CA LEU A 35 23.02 -9.54 -32.92
C LEU A 35 24.51 -9.84 -32.90
N TYR A 36 25.00 -10.63 -31.96
CA TYR A 36 26.38 -11.04 -31.77
C TYR A 36 26.53 -12.56 -31.87
N TYR A 37 25.92 -13.14 -32.89
CA TYR A 37 25.80 -14.59 -33.06
C TYR A 37 27.16 -15.30 -33.21
N GLU A 38 28.24 -14.58 -33.63
CA GLU A 38 29.57 -15.16 -33.81
C GLU A 38 30.22 -15.53 -32.47
N ASP A 39 30.11 -14.69 -31.43
CA ASP A 39 30.61 -14.99 -30.11
C ASP A 39 29.74 -14.33 -29.02
N PRO A 40 28.53 -14.87 -28.76
CA PRO A 40 27.63 -14.32 -27.75
C PRO A 40 28.17 -14.47 -26.34
N ALA A 41 28.99 -15.49 -26.06
CA ALA A 41 29.57 -15.69 -24.75
C ALA A 41 30.60 -14.61 -24.42
N PHE A 42 31.45 -14.24 -25.37
CA PHE A 42 32.39 -13.13 -25.21
C PHE A 42 31.68 -11.83 -24.94
N PHE A 43 30.65 -11.48 -25.72
CA PHE A 43 29.88 -10.27 -25.55
C PHE A 43 29.20 -10.21 -24.17
N LEU A 44 28.59 -11.31 -23.75
CA LEU A 44 27.84 -11.34 -22.49
C LEU A 44 28.76 -11.35 -21.27
N PHE A 45 29.82 -12.16 -21.28
CA PHE A 45 30.61 -12.43 -20.07
C PHE A 45 31.95 -11.69 -20.06
N ALA A 46 32.72 -11.68 -21.15
CA ALA A 46 34.02 -11.03 -21.18
C ALA A 46 33.91 -9.49 -21.19
N GLU A 47 32.95 -8.93 -21.91
CA GLU A 47 32.65 -7.49 -21.87
C GLU A 47 31.78 -7.07 -20.66
N GLY A 48 31.40 -8.00 -19.82
CA GLY A 48 30.61 -7.71 -18.61
C GLY A 48 29.20 -7.23 -18.89
N ASN A 49 28.61 -7.52 -20.07
CA ASN A 49 27.27 -7.01 -20.41
C ASN A 49 26.12 -7.69 -19.63
N TYR A 50 26.36 -8.86 -19.00
CA TYR A 50 25.36 -9.57 -18.18
C TYR A 50 24.81 -8.71 -17.03
N TRP A 51 25.67 -7.95 -16.34
CA TRP A 51 25.20 -7.08 -15.26
C TRP A 51 24.40 -5.89 -15.77
N LYS A 52 24.74 -5.38 -16.98
CA LYS A 52 23.97 -4.29 -17.62
C LYS A 52 22.55 -4.75 -17.98
N ILE A 53 22.40 -6.01 -18.42
CA ILE A 53 21.08 -6.63 -18.64
C ILE A 53 20.31 -6.72 -17.32
N LEU A 54 20.96 -7.07 -16.21
CA LEU A 54 20.31 -7.08 -14.88
C LEU A 54 19.83 -5.68 -14.49
N VAL A 55 20.65 -4.65 -14.72
CA VAL A 55 20.27 -3.25 -14.42
C VAL A 55 19.08 -2.80 -15.27
N VAL A 56 19.10 -3.05 -16.59
CA VAL A 56 17.96 -2.74 -17.48
C VAL A 56 16.71 -3.46 -17.03
N THR A 57 16.83 -4.75 -16.72
CA THR A 57 15.69 -5.54 -16.21
C THR A 57 15.14 -4.95 -14.92
N ALA A 58 16.01 -4.61 -13.96
CA ALA A 58 15.60 -3.98 -12.71
C ALA A 58 14.89 -2.64 -12.95
N CYS A 59 15.39 -1.82 -13.87
CA CYS A 59 14.77 -0.55 -14.26
C CYS A 59 13.37 -0.77 -14.85
N ILE A 60 13.21 -1.73 -15.78
CA ILE A 60 11.92 -2.02 -16.39
C ILE A 60 10.92 -2.53 -15.34
N ILE A 61 11.31 -3.49 -14.51
CA ILE A 61 10.44 -4.03 -13.44
C ILE A 61 10.05 -2.93 -12.46
N LEU A 62 11.00 -2.06 -12.07
CA LEU A 62 10.72 -0.92 -11.21
C LEU A 62 9.73 0.05 -11.86
N THR A 63 9.88 0.36 -13.14
CA THR A 63 8.97 1.25 -13.86
C THR A 63 7.58 0.63 -14.04
N LEU A 64 7.46 -0.68 -14.31
CA LEU A 64 6.19 -1.42 -14.31
C LEU A 64 5.51 -1.34 -12.94
N TYR A 65 6.29 -1.46 -11.86
CA TYR A 65 5.78 -1.29 -10.51
C TYR A 65 5.27 0.15 -10.26
N PHE A 66 5.97 1.17 -10.76
CA PHE A 66 5.52 2.57 -10.67
C PHE A 66 4.22 2.82 -11.45
N GLN A 67 3.95 2.06 -12.51
CA GLN A 67 2.69 2.14 -13.27
C GLN A 67 1.52 1.37 -12.62
N ASP A 68 1.66 0.88 -11.38
CA ASP A 68 0.64 0.11 -10.62
C ASP A 68 0.24 -1.24 -11.23
N LEU A 69 1.02 -1.75 -12.17
CA LEU A 69 0.74 -2.98 -12.89
C LEU A 69 0.81 -4.27 -12.03
N TYR A 70 1.22 -4.17 -10.76
CA TYR A 70 1.22 -5.27 -9.77
C TYR A 70 0.23 -5.08 -8.63
N GLN A 71 -0.52 -3.95 -8.61
CA GLN A 71 -1.53 -3.71 -7.57
C GLN A 71 -2.89 -4.28 -7.95
N ASP A 72 -3.25 -4.20 -9.23
CA ASP A 72 -4.46 -4.77 -9.80
C ASP A 72 -4.07 -5.55 -11.06
N LEU A 73 -4.26 -6.87 -11.03
CA LEU A 73 -3.96 -7.72 -12.18
C LEU A 73 -5.11 -7.75 -13.19
N ARG A 74 -6.23 -7.12 -12.90
CA ARG A 74 -7.39 -7.09 -13.79
C ARG A 74 -7.13 -6.21 -14.99
N ILE A 75 -7.19 -6.79 -16.17
CA ILE A 75 -7.01 -6.07 -17.43
C ILE A 75 -8.35 -5.45 -17.83
N THR A 76 -8.52 -4.16 -17.56
CA THR A 76 -9.73 -3.41 -17.94
C THR A 76 -9.73 -3.01 -19.42
N SER A 77 -8.54 -2.69 -19.97
CA SER A 77 -8.37 -2.33 -21.38
C SER A 77 -7.01 -2.79 -21.89
N ARG A 78 -7.01 -3.48 -23.06
CA ARG A 78 -5.75 -3.92 -23.70
C ARG A 78 -4.93 -2.75 -24.20
N THR A 79 -5.57 -1.71 -24.73
CA THR A 79 -4.88 -0.49 -25.19
C THR A 79 -4.19 0.24 -24.05
N LEU A 80 -4.86 0.38 -22.91
CA LEU A 80 -4.26 0.98 -21.71
C LEU A 80 -3.06 0.17 -21.21
N LEU A 81 -3.16 -1.16 -21.21
CA LEU A 81 -2.05 -2.04 -20.82
C LEU A 81 -0.81 -1.82 -21.70
N VAL A 82 -1.01 -1.80 -23.03
CA VAL A 82 0.10 -1.54 -23.97
C VAL A 82 0.70 -0.15 -23.74
N GLN A 83 -0.12 0.88 -23.57
CA GLN A 83 0.38 2.23 -23.27
C GLN A 83 1.20 2.28 -21.99
N GLN A 84 0.75 1.63 -20.91
CA GLN A 84 1.48 1.58 -19.66
C GLN A 84 2.82 0.85 -19.79
N ILE A 85 2.87 -0.25 -20.55
CA ILE A 85 4.12 -0.98 -20.81
C ILE A 85 5.06 -0.15 -21.69
N CYS A 86 4.57 0.51 -22.72
CA CYS A 86 5.37 1.42 -23.54
C CYS A 86 5.96 2.57 -22.72
N LEU A 87 5.15 3.16 -21.83
CA LEU A 87 5.64 4.21 -20.92
C LEU A 87 6.68 3.67 -19.93
N ALA A 88 6.49 2.45 -19.42
CA ALA A 88 7.44 1.82 -18.52
C ALA A 88 8.79 1.54 -19.22
N VAL A 89 8.76 0.97 -20.40
CA VAL A 89 9.98 0.70 -21.20
C VAL A 89 10.63 2.02 -21.61
N GLY A 90 9.87 3.00 -22.10
CA GLY A 90 10.39 4.32 -22.49
C GLY A 90 11.06 5.06 -21.33
N SER A 91 10.45 5.05 -20.14
CA SER A 91 11.05 5.67 -18.94
C SER A 91 12.31 4.93 -18.47
N ALA A 92 12.35 3.60 -18.59
CA ALA A 92 13.55 2.82 -18.30
C ALA A 92 14.69 3.13 -19.29
N LEU A 93 14.38 3.27 -20.58
CA LEU A 93 15.35 3.67 -21.60
C LEU A 93 15.94 5.05 -21.32
N LEU A 94 15.10 6.03 -20.98
CA LEU A 94 15.55 7.38 -20.61
C LEU A 94 16.46 7.35 -19.37
N PHE A 95 16.09 6.56 -18.37
CA PHE A 95 16.91 6.41 -17.17
C PHE A 95 18.26 5.74 -17.48
N MET A 96 18.26 4.70 -18.30
CA MET A 96 19.53 4.06 -18.76
C MET A 96 20.39 5.00 -19.58
N ALA A 97 19.80 5.83 -20.45
CA ALA A 97 20.53 6.85 -21.21
C ALA A 97 21.17 7.89 -20.26
N PHE A 98 20.43 8.30 -19.22
CA PHE A 98 20.95 9.20 -18.20
C PHE A 98 22.11 8.57 -17.41
N LEU A 99 21.99 7.30 -17.00
CA LEU A 99 23.09 6.59 -16.32
C LEU A 99 24.31 6.46 -17.24
N GLY A 100 24.13 6.13 -18.51
CA GLY A 100 25.22 6.04 -19.49
C GLY A 100 25.90 7.39 -19.76
N TYR A 101 25.16 8.51 -19.62
CA TYR A 101 25.75 9.85 -19.70
C TYR A 101 26.64 10.15 -18.47
N LEU A 102 26.22 9.73 -17.29
CA LEU A 102 26.99 9.92 -16.05
C LEU A 102 28.23 9.02 -16.01
N GLN A 103 28.10 7.79 -16.48
CA GLN A 103 29.16 6.79 -16.47
C GLN A 103 29.06 5.91 -17.72
N PRO A 104 30.00 6.07 -18.69
CA PRO A 104 29.98 5.34 -19.98
C PRO A 104 29.96 3.82 -19.84
N ASP A 105 30.49 3.28 -18.75
CA ASP A 105 30.49 1.82 -18.50
C ASP A 105 29.08 1.22 -18.36
N PHE A 106 28.05 2.04 -18.09
CA PHE A 106 26.66 1.60 -18.03
C PHE A 106 25.98 1.52 -19.41
N VAL A 107 26.64 1.95 -20.46
CA VAL A 107 26.05 1.87 -21.80
C VAL A 107 26.02 0.42 -22.27
N PHE A 108 24.79 -0.06 -22.46
CA PHE A 108 24.53 -1.32 -23.15
C PHE A 108 24.47 -1.06 -24.65
N GLY A 109 24.92 -2.02 -25.48
CA GLY A 109 24.98 -1.83 -26.92
C GLY A 109 23.67 -1.30 -27.52
N ARG A 110 23.74 -0.31 -28.42
CA ARG A 110 22.56 0.37 -28.99
C ARG A 110 21.54 -0.59 -29.58
N TRP A 111 21.99 -1.51 -30.42
CA TRP A 111 21.11 -2.44 -31.12
C TRP A 111 20.47 -3.50 -30.21
N PRO A 112 21.19 -4.18 -29.29
CA PRO A 112 20.59 -5.05 -28.31
C PRO A 112 19.59 -4.33 -27.42
N MET A 113 19.83 -3.07 -27.05
CA MET A 113 18.93 -2.24 -26.27
C MET A 113 17.60 -1.99 -27.01
N VAL A 114 17.67 -1.57 -28.27
CA VAL A 114 16.48 -1.29 -29.09
C VAL A 114 15.71 -2.59 -29.36
N LEU A 115 16.39 -3.64 -29.83
CA LEU A 115 15.75 -4.91 -30.18
C LEU A 115 15.11 -5.56 -28.93
N GLY A 116 15.85 -5.59 -27.80
CA GLY A 116 15.34 -6.10 -26.54
C GLY A 116 14.10 -5.35 -26.05
N SER A 117 14.10 -4.01 -26.16
CA SER A 117 12.95 -3.16 -25.80
C SER A 117 11.73 -3.43 -26.69
N VAL A 118 11.93 -3.59 -28.01
CA VAL A 118 10.85 -3.95 -28.94
C VAL A 118 10.27 -5.32 -28.57
N LEU A 119 11.13 -6.31 -28.29
CA LEU A 119 10.67 -7.63 -27.86
C LEU A 119 9.86 -7.57 -26.56
N VAL A 120 10.30 -6.79 -25.57
CA VAL A 120 9.55 -6.59 -24.32
C VAL A 120 8.19 -5.98 -24.59
N VAL A 121 8.09 -4.94 -25.41
CA VAL A 121 6.80 -4.27 -25.73
C VAL A 121 5.85 -5.22 -26.48
N LEU A 122 6.35 -6.17 -27.27
CA LEU A 122 5.53 -7.15 -28.00
C LEU A 122 5.12 -8.34 -27.12
N ILE A 123 6.08 -8.88 -26.36
CA ILE A 123 5.87 -10.12 -25.61
C ILE A 123 5.12 -9.86 -24.30
N LEU A 124 5.47 -8.82 -23.56
CA LEU A 124 4.94 -8.60 -22.21
C LEU A 124 3.42 -8.37 -22.15
N PRO A 125 2.79 -7.55 -23.04
CA PRO A 125 1.34 -7.40 -23.05
C PRO A 125 0.61 -8.70 -23.37
N THR A 126 1.10 -9.45 -24.36
CA THR A 126 0.52 -10.73 -24.79
C THR A 126 0.63 -11.77 -23.66
N TYR A 127 1.80 -11.84 -23.01
CA TYR A 127 2.01 -12.69 -21.85
C TYR A 127 1.07 -12.33 -20.69
N ARG A 128 0.89 -11.05 -20.36
CA ARG A 128 -0.04 -10.62 -19.29
C ARG A 128 -1.48 -11.00 -19.57
N VAL A 129 -1.94 -10.85 -20.83
CA VAL A 129 -3.30 -11.29 -21.22
C VAL A 129 -3.43 -12.81 -21.07
N PHE A 130 -2.42 -13.57 -21.49
CA PHE A 130 -2.38 -15.03 -21.33
C PHE A 130 -2.38 -15.41 -19.83
N PHE A 131 -1.50 -14.81 -19.03
CA PHE A 131 -1.40 -15.04 -17.59
C PHE A 131 -2.73 -14.78 -16.87
N TRP A 132 -3.36 -13.65 -17.17
CA TRP A 132 -4.65 -13.29 -16.57
C TRP A 132 -5.75 -14.27 -16.94
N ARG A 133 -5.81 -14.67 -18.21
CA ARG A 133 -6.88 -15.54 -18.73
C ARG A 133 -6.75 -16.99 -18.30
N TYR A 134 -5.53 -17.53 -18.30
CA TYR A 134 -5.30 -18.96 -18.11
C TYR A 134 -4.73 -19.29 -16.73
N ILE A 135 -3.76 -18.54 -16.24
CA ILE A 135 -3.06 -18.87 -15.01
C ILE A 135 -3.85 -18.44 -13.78
N ILE A 136 -4.40 -17.22 -13.77
CA ILE A 136 -5.25 -16.77 -12.64
C ILE A 136 -6.51 -17.64 -12.55
N GLY A 137 -7.08 -18.06 -13.67
CA GLY A 137 -8.24 -18.98 -13.71
C GLY A 137 -7.96 -20.32 -13.07
N THR A 138 -6.77 -20.88 -13.29
CA THR A 138 -6.35 -22.18 -12.73
C THR A 138 -5.89 -22.09 -11.27
N LEU A 139 -5.34 -20.93 -10.84
CA LEU A 139 -4.96 -20.65 -9.46
C LEU A 139 -6.16 -20.42 -8.52
N ARG A 140 -7.39 -20.32 -9.04
CA ARG A 140 -8.63 -20.33 -8.26
C ARG A 140 -8.88 -21.72 -7.68
N SER A 141 -8.16 -22.07 -6.64
CA SER A 141 -8.23 -23.42 -6.03
C SER A 141 -9.05 -23.45 -4.75
N GLU A 142 -9.18 -22.35 -4.02
CA GLU A 142 -9.86 -22.33 -2.72
C GLU A 142 -11.34 -21.97 -2.86
N ARG A 143 -12.20 -22.96 -2.55
CA ARG A 143 -13.66 -22.76 -2.50
C ARG A 143 -14.05 -22.23 -1.13
N VAL A 144 -14.64 -21.04 -1.10
CA VAL A 144 -15.00 -20.33 0.14
C VAL A 144 -16.52 -20.34 0.33
N LEU A 145 -16.96 -20.84 1.48
CA LEU A 145 -18.34 -20.74 1.96
C LEU A 145 -18.42 -19.63 3.00
N MET A 146 -19.41 -18.76 2.87
CA MET A 146 -19.64 -17.68 3.81
C MET A 146 -20.74 -18.04 4.80
N LEU A 147 -20.54 -17.71 6.10
CA LEU A 147 -21.53 -17.96 7.15
C LEU A 147 -21.93 -16.67 7.84
N GLY A 148 -23.23 -16.38 7.89
CA GLY A 148 -23.81 -15.28 8.63
C GLY A 148 -24.20 -14.07 7.78
N ASN A 149 -24.65 -13.01 8.47
CA ASN A 149 -25.34 -11.85 7.88
C ASN A 149 -24.64 -10.51 8.18
N SER A 150 -23.38 -10.52 8.64
CA SER A 150 -22.75 -9.26 9.05
C SER A 150 -22.39 -8.36 7.86
N SER A 151 -22.46 -7.03 8.04
CA SER A 151 -22.06 -6.04 7.03
C SER A 151 -20.62 -6.22 6.55
N ILE A 152 -19.73 -6.68 7.45
CA ILE A 152 -18.33 -6.96 7.12
C ILE A 152 -18.21 -8.12 6.12
N LEU A 153 -19.08 -9.12 6.25
CA LEU A 153 -19.10 -10.23 5.30
C LEU A 153 -19.43 -9.73 3.89
N GLY A 154 -20.35 -8.76 3.77
CA GLY A 154 -20.65 -8.10 2.49
C GLY A 154 -19.45 -7.41 1.87
N GLU A 155 -18.69 -6.63 2.66
CA GLU A 155 -17.47 -5.98 2.18
C GLU A 155 -16.37 -6.99 1.78
N VAL A 156 -16.25 -8.10 2.54
CA VAL A 156 -15.33 -9.20 2.18
C VAL A 156 -15.74 -9.85 0.88
N ILE A 157 -17.03 -10.15 0.69
CA ILE A 157 -17.58 -10.74 -0.54
C ILE A 157 -17.25 -9.85 -1.74
N GLU A 158 -17.58 -8.57 -1.65
CA GLU A 158 -17.33 -7.59 -2.71
C GLU A 158 -15.83 -7.49 -3.04
N CYS A 159 -14.98 -7.43 -2.01
CA CYS A 159 -13.53 -7.39 -2.21
C CYS A 159 -13.00 -8.64 -2.91
N LEU A 160 -13.41 -9.83 -2.46
CA LEU A 160 -12.93 -11.09 -3.02
C LEU A 160 -13.45 -11.33 -4.45
N GLN A 161 -14.66 -10.87 -4.77
CA GLN A 161 -15.19 -10.91 -6.15
C GLN A 161 -14.42 -9.98 -7.09
N ASN A 162 -14.08 -8.78 -6.58
CA ASN A 162 -13.37 -7.77 -7.37
C ASN A 162 -11.88 -8.08 -7.54
N LYS A 163 -11.30 -8.99 -6.73
CA LYS A 163 -9.88 -9.33 -6.74
C LYS A 163 -9.65 -10.84 -6.95
N PRO A 164 -9.82 -11.32 -8.19
CA PRO A 164 -9.65 -12.74 -8.52
C PRO A 164 -8.22 -13.27 -8.28
N GLU A 165 -7.24 -12.36 -8.20
CA GLU A 165 -5.83 -12.68 -7.88
C GLU A 165 -5.64 -13.31 -6.50
N PHE A 166 -6.58 -13.16 -5.59
CA PHE A 166 -6.53 -13.87 -4.30
C PHE A 166 -6.73 -15.39 -4.42
N GLY A 167 -7.23 -15.87 -5.57
CA GLY A 167 -7.43 -17.30 -5.81
C GLY A 167 -8.65 -17.87 -5.08
N TYR A 168 -9.56 -17.05 -4.57
CA TYR A 168 -10.79 -17.47 -3.91
C TYR A 168 -11.97 -17.55 -4.87
N SER A 169 -12.72 -18.66 -4.77
CA SER A 169 -13.99 -18.85 -5.47
C SER A 169 -15.10 -18.96 -4.43
N ILE A 170 -15.96 -17.94 -4.35
CA ILE A 170 -17.07 -17.95 -3.40
C ILE A 170 -18.15 -18.88 -3.94
N VAL A 171 -18.48 -19.92 -3.15
CA VAL A 171 -19.50 -20.92 -3.49
C VAL A 171 -20.89 -20.37 -3.23
N GLY A 172 -21.07 -19.66 -2.13
CA GLY A 172 -22.32 -19.07 -1.67
C GLY A 172 -22.29 -18.75 -0.20
N TYR A 173 -23.46 -18.47 0.39
CA TYR A 173 -23.55 -18.17 1.82
C TYR A 173 -24.70 -18.93 2.49
N LEU A 174 -24.56 -19.15 3.79
CA LEU A 174 -25.59 -19.63 4.69
C LEU A 174 -26.00 -18.50 5.64
N TYR A 175 -27.31 -18.28 5.79
CA TYR A 175 -27.83 -17.25 6.68
C TYR A 175 -28.23 -17.81 8.04
N GLU A 176 -28.39 -16.91 9.02
CA GLU A 176 -28.78 -17.26 10.40
C GLU A 176 -30.29 -17.28 10.55
N ASP A 177 -30.94 -16.12 10.50
CA ASP A 177 -32.39 -15.95 10.70
C ASP A 177 -33.11 -15.65 9.39
N GLU A 178 -32.61 -14.66 8.63
CA GLU A 178 -33.17 -14.22 7.35
C GLU A 178 -32.08 -14.08 6.28
N PRO A 179 -32.39 -14.36 5.01
CA PRO A 179 -31.43 -14.22 3.92
C PRO A 179 -31.08 -12.74 3.68
N CYS A 180 -29.81 -12.43 3.59
CA CYS A 180 -29.32 -11.11 3.17
C CYS A 180 -29.25 -11.00 1.65
N GLN A 181 -29.31 -9.76 1.14
CA GLN A 181 -29.10 -9.50 -0.29
C GLN A 181 -27.62 -9.39 -0.62
N PHE A 182 -26.88 -10.49 -0.50
CA PHE A 182 -25.51 -10.53 -0.99
C PHE A 182 -25.47 -10.86 -2.50
N PRO A 183 -24.47 -10.36 -3.26
CA PRO A 183 -24.34 -10.65 -4.70
C PRO A 183 -23.75 -12.05 -4.96
N ILE A 184 -24.13 -13.04 -4.15
CA ILE A 184 -23.71 -14.44 -4.19
C ILE A 184 -24.90 -15.36 -3.91
N PRO A 185 -24.89 -16.63 -4.38
CA PRO A 185 -25.99 -17.56 -4.15
C PRO A 185 -26.24 -17.83 -2.66
N CYS A 186 -27.50 -17.76 -2.26
CA CYS A 186 -27.96 -18.26 -0.96
C CYS A 186 -28.11 -19.79 -1.08
N LEU A 187 -27.45 -20.53 -0.17
CA LEU A 187 -27.43 -22.00 -0.20
C LEU A 187 -28.33 -22.63 0.87
N GLY A 188 -28.88 -21.85 1.77
CA GLY A 188 -29.76 -22.32 2.83
C GLY A 188 -29.48 -21.68 4.18
N GLN A 189 -30.01 -22.31 5.23
CA GLN A 189 -29.79 -21.90 6.61
C GLN A 189 -28.49 -22.48 7.16
N MET A 190 -28.03 -21.94 8.27
CA MET A 190 -26.82 -22.39 8.96
C MET A 190 -26.93 -23.83 9.51
N SER A 191 -28.16 -24.32 9.77
CA SER A 191 -28.47 -25.72 10.09
C SER A 191 -28.03 -26.70 9.01
N ASP A 192 -28.04 -26.26 7.75
CA ASP A 192 -27.80 -27.10 6.57
C ASP A 192 -26.28 -27.21 6.24
N ILE A 193 -25.43 -26.71 7.12
CA ILE A 193 -23.97 -26.58 6.88
C ILE A 193 -23.31 -27.92 6.50
N ARG A 194 -23.73 -29.03 7.11
CA ARG A 194 -23.19 -30.39 6.83
C ARG A 194 -23.53 -30.82 5.40
N GLU A 195 -24.78 -30.65 4.99
CA GLU A 195 -25.26 -31.01 3.67
C GLU A 195 -24.57 -30.15 2.59
N VAL A 196 -24.51 -28.84 2.81
CA VAL A 196 -23.84 -27.88 1.91
C VAL A 196 -22.35 -28.19 1.81
N CYS A 197 -21.66 -28.50 2.89
CA CYS A 197 -20.26 -28.88 2.89
C CYS A 197 -20.02 -30.22 2.12
N ALA A 198 -20.91 -31.20 2.28
CA ALA A 198 -20.82 -32.46 1.54
C ALA A 198 -21.01 -32.27 0.04
N LYS A 199 -21.95 -31.43 -0.37
CA LYS A 199 -22.30 -31.13 -1.76
C LYS A 199 -21.26 -30.29 -2.47
N TYR A 200 -20.85 -29.16 -1.86
CA TYR A 200 -19.99 -28.15 -2.50
C TYR A 200 -18.53 -28.30 -2.18
N LYS A 201 -18.16 -29.07 -1.14
CA LYS A 201 -16.79 -29.36 -0.68
C LYS A 201 -15.95 -28.09 -0.57
N PRO A 202 -16.34 -27.10 0.27
CA PRO A 202 -15.55 -25.90 0.47
C PRO A 202 -14.21 -26.27 1.12
N THR A 203 -13.15 -25.55 0.74
CA THR A 203 -11.84 -25.69 1.39
C THR A 203 -11.68 -24.71 2.54
N ARG A 204 -12.51 -23.66 2.55
CA ARG A 204 -12.48 -22.60 3.56
C ARG A 204 -13.90 -22.14 3.89
N ILE A 205 -14.12 -21.85 5.17
CA ILE A 205 -15.35 -21.27 5.69
C ILE A 205 -15.02 -19.95 6.39
N VAL A 206 -15.72 -18.87 6.02
CA VAL A 206 -15.55 -17.55 6.63
C VAL A 206 -16.79 -17.23 7.45
N VAL A 207 -16.61 -17.05 8.75
CA VAL A 207 -17.69 -16.81 9.71
C VAL A 207 -17.86 -15.33 9.98
N GLY A 208 -18.97 -14.75 9.52
CA GLY A 208 -19.31 -13.33 9.67
C GLY A 208 -20.63 -13.11 10.40
N MET A 209 -20.72 -13.52 11.66
CA MET A 209 -21.91 -13.33 12.50
C MET A 209 -21.77 -12.09 13.39
N ALA A 210 -22.88 -11.38 13.60
CA ALA A 210 -22.95 -10.25 14.53
C ALA A 210 -22.86 -10.73 15.98
N GLU A 211 -23.63 -11.77 16.31
CA GLU A 211 -23.62 -12.44 17.61
C GLU A 211 -23.37 -13.95 17.42
N ARG A 212 -22.42 -14.49 18.20
CA ARG A 212 -22.02 -15.91 18.08
C ARG A 212 -22.55 -16.79 19.22
N ARG A 213 -22.96 -16.15 20.33
CA ARG A 213 -23.35 -16.83 21.53
C ARG A 213 -24.64 -17.64 21.28
N ASN A 214 -24.58 -18.97 21.45
CA ASN A 214 -25.68 -19.92 21.24
C ASN A 214 -26.27 -20.00 19.81
N ARG A 215 -25.66 -19.33 18.83
CA ARG A 215 -26.14 -19.31 17.42
C ARG A 215 -25.17 -19.99 16.44
N LEU A 216 -23.88 -20.00 16.78
CA LEU A 216 -22.88 -20.66 15.96
C LEU A 216 -22.98 -22.19 16.14
N PRO A 217 -23.08 -23.00 15.06
CA PRO A 217 -23.10 -24.47 15.14
C PRO A 217 -21.68 -25.00 15.43
N VAL A 218 -21.21 -24.79 16.66
CA VAL A 218 -19.82 -25.06 17.07
C VAL A 218 -19.45 -26.51 16.84
N HIS A 219 -20.35 -27.45 17.14
CA HIS A 219 -20.08 -28.88 17.00
C HIS A 219 -19.84 -29.25 15.53
N ASP A 220 -20.70 -28.80 14.62
CA ASP A 220 -20.60 -29.09 13.20
C ASP A 220 -19.34 -28.43 12.59
N LEU A 221 -19.05 -27.19 12.99
CA LEU A 221 -17.84 -26.48 12.56
C LEU A 221 -16.56 -27.20 13.05
N LEU A 222 -16.56 -27.75 14.26
CA LEU A 222 -15.42 -28.50 14.76
C LEU A 222 -15.20 -29.79 13.93
N GLU A 223 -16.24 -30.56 13.64
CA GLU A 223 -16.13 -31.74 12.79
C GLU A 223 -15.62 -31.39 11.38
N ILE A 224 -16.16 -30.33 10.78
CA ILE A 224 -15.75 -29.83 9.47
C ILE A 224 -14.28 -29.38 9.52
N ARG A 225 -13.84 -28.70 10.59
CA ARG A 225 -12.44 -28.32 10.75
C ARG A 225 -11.52 -29.52 10.85
N PHE A 226 -11.91 -30.54 11.61
CA PHE A 226 -11.14 -31.78 11.72
C PHE A 226 -11.10 -32.61 10.41
N SER A 227 -12.06 -32.39 9.50
CA SER A 227 -12.00 -32.96 8.15
C SER A 227 -11.05 -32.21 7.20
N GLY A 228 -10.37 -31.16 7.68
CA GLY A 228 -9.34 -30.40 6.93
C GLY A 228 -9.83 -29.09 6.31
N VAL A 229 -11.06 -28.66 6.53
CA VAL A 229 -11.57 -27.36 6.07
C VAL A 229 -11.06 -26.25 6.98
N MET A 230 -10.51 -25.20 6.41
CA MET A 230 -10.06 -24.03 7.16
C MET A 230 -11.26 -23.17 7.58
N ILE A 231 -11.33 -22.80 8.86
CA ILE A 231 -12.39 -21.93 9.38
C ILE A 231 -11.76 -20.66 9.92
N GLU A 232 -12.22 -19.52 9.41
CA GLU A 232 -11.69 -18.19 9.75
C GLU A 232 -12.80 -17.22 10.13
N ASP A 233 -12.44 -16.18 10.88
CA ASP A 233 -13.32 -15.06 11.15
C ASP A 233 -13.36 -14.11 9.93
N ALA A 234 -14.53 -13.54 9.66
CA ALA A 234 -14.67 -12.51 8.64
C ALA A 234 -13.78 -11.28 8.91
N ALA A 235 -13.49 -10.96 10.18
CA ALA A 235 -12.57 -9.88 10.53
C ALA A 235 -11.11 -10.18 10.11
N ASP A 236 -10.67 -11.44 10.22
CA ASP A 236 -9.33 -11.85 9.79
C ASP A 236 -9.22 -11.85 8.26
N THR A 237 -10.27 -12.35 7.58
CA THR A 237 -10.35 -12.32 6.12
C THR A 237 -10.43 -10.86 5.59
N TYR A 238 -11.17 -9.99 6.29
CA TYR A 238 -11.22 -8.55 6.00
C TYR A 238 -9.83 -7.90 6.11
N GLU A 239 -9.14 -8.17 7.23
CA GLU A 239 -7.79 -7.63 7.44
C GLU A 239 -6.81 -8.07 6.35
N MET A 240 -6.88 -9.34 5.96
CA MET A 240 -6.07 -9.89 4.90
C MET A 240 -6.39 -9.27 3.53
N ALA A 241 -7.67 -9.13 3.18
CA ALA A 241 -8.12 -8.66 1.88
C ALA A 241 -8.01 -7.14 1.72
N MET A 242 -8.35 -6.38 2.78
CA MET A 242 -8.38 -4.93 2.77
C MET A 242 -7.10 -4.29 3.32
N ARG A 243 -6.23 -5.07 3.98
CA ARG A 243 -5.00 -4.60 4.64
C ARG A 243 -5.27 -3.51 5.69
N ARG A 244 -6.42 -3.64 6.39
CA ARG A 244 -6.86 -2.74 7.46
C ARG A 244 -7.63 -3.53 8.51
N VAL A 245 -7.60 -3.09 9.77
CA VAL A 245 -8.29 -3.75 10.88
C VAL A 245 -9.71 -3.22 10.96
N CYS A 246 -10.70 -4.10 10.93
CA CYS A 246 -12.10 -3.69 11.04
C CYS A 246 -12.41 -3.12 12.42
N SER A 247 -12.46 -1.79 12.57
CA SER A 247 -12.73 -1.10 13.83
C SER A 247 -14.14 -1.34 14.36
N ARG A 248 -15.11 -1.58 13.48
CA ARG A 248 -16.54 -1.76 13.81
C ARG A 248 -16.87 -3.06 14.55
N LYS A 249 -15.99 -4.05 14.50
CA LYS A 249 -16.16 -5.38 15.14
C LYS A 249 -15.13 -5.70 16.21
N ILE A 250 -14.27 -4.77 16.56
CA ILE A 250 -13.33 -4.98 17.64
C ILE A 250 -14.09 -5.10 18.95
N GLN A 251 -14.15 -6.32 19.49
CA GLN A 251 -14.63 -6.51 20.84
C GLN A 251 -13.58 -6.00 21.84
N PRO A 252 -13.97 -5.32 22.94
CA PRO A 252 -13.01 -4.87 23.96
C PRO A 252 -12.09 -5.98 24.46
N SER A 253 -12.62 -7.21 24.58
CA SER A 253 -11.84 -8.39 24.93
C SER A 253 -10.73 -8.71 23.92
N GLN A 254 -10.96 -8.50 22.63
CA GLN A 254 -9.93 -8.72 21.61
C GLN A 254 -8.80 -7.69 21.71
N LEU A 255 -9.12 -6.42 22.04
CA LEU A 255 -8.12 -5.39 22.29
C LEU A 255 -7.26 -5.69 23.52
N ILE A 256 -7.88 -6.22 24.58
CA ILE A 256 -7.22 -6.49 25.86
C ILE A 256 -6.38 -7.77 25.80
N PHE A 257 -6.93 -8.85 25.25
CA PHE A 257 -6.33 -10.19 25.33
C PHE A 257 -5.55 -10.60 24.08
N SER A 258 -5.68 -9.87 22.95
CA SER A 258 -4.90 -10.22 21.79
C SER A 258 -3.46 -9.68 21.97
N ALA A 259 -2.52 -10.61 22.18
CA ALA A 259 -1.09 -10.31 22.23
C ALA A 259 -0.54 -9.64 20.94
N LEU A 260 -1.37 -9.54 19.92
CA LEU A 260 -0.99 -9.01 18.60
C LEU A 260 -1.43 -7.57 18.36
N LEU A 261 -2.33 -6.99 19.18
CA LEU A 261 -2.86 -5.63 18.96
C LEU A 261 -2.07 -4.53 19.67
N GLY A 262 -1.04 -4.87 20.45
CA GLY A 262 -0.17 -3.90 21.12
C GLY A 262 1.15 -3.67 20.37
N PRO A 263 1.69 -2.45 20.41
CA PRO A 263 3.01 -2.18 19.84
C PRO A 263 4.08 -2.94 20.62
N ARG A 264 4.99 -3.63 19.92
CA ARG A 264 6.11 -4.36 20.55
C ARG A 264 7.20 -3.38 20.94
N PRO A 265 7.60 -3.24 22.23
CA PRO A 265 8.59 -2.26 22.67
C PRO A 265 9.91 -2.35 21.91
N GLN A 266 10.39 -3.58 21.64
CA GLN A 266 11.62 -3.80 20.88
C GLN A 266 11.51 -3.26 19.43
N ALA A 267 10.40 -3.50 18.76
CA ALA A 267 10.18 -2.99 17.40
C ALA A 267 10.14 -1.46 17.38
N LEU A 268 9.50 -0.85 18.37
CA LEU A 268 9.46 0.61 18.51
C LEU A 268 10.84 1.22 18.85
N ALA A 269 11.66 0.55 19.65
CA ALA A 269 13.02 0.99 19.95
C ALA A 269 13.89 0.97 18.68
N ILE A 270 13.86 -0.13 17.92
CA ILE A 270 14.56 -0.25 16.64
C ILE A 270 14.04 0.81 15.66
N GLN A 271 12.72 1.02 15.59
CA GLN A 271 12.11 2.06 14.77
C GLN A 271 12.62 3.46 15.14
N GLY A 272 12.69 3.77 16.42
CA GLY A 272 13.23 5.03 16.92
C GLY A 272 14.69 5.25 16.47
N ALA A 273 15.51 4.22 16.58
CA ALA A 273 16.92 4.28 16.22
C ALA A 273 17.15 4.58 14.72
N TYR A 274 16.56 3.76 13.82
CA TYR A 274 16.76 4.04 12.39
C TYR A 274 16.01 5.30 11.92
N SER A 275 14.86 5.65 12.54
CA SER A 275 14.19 6.91 12.24
C SER A 275 15.08 8.12 12.57
N PHE A 276 15.77 8.11 13.71
CA PHE A 276 16.72 9.14 14.10
C PHE A 276 17.86 9.27 13.07
N LEU A 277 18.45 8.15 12.66
CA LEU A 277 19.52 8.14 11.64
C LEU A 277 19.03 8.67 10.29
N ILE A 278 17.86 8.21 9.82
CA ILE A 278 17.25 8.72 8.59
C ILE A 278 16.89 10.20 8.72
N GLY A 279 16.44 10.63 9.91
CA GLY A 279 16.14 12.03 10.21
C GLY A 279 17.36 12.94 10.05
N ILE A 280 18.50 12.56 10.64
CA ILE A 280 19.78 13.29 10.49
C ILE A 280 20.23 13.29 9.03
N PHE A 281 20.25 12.12 8.38
CA PHE A 281 20.63 12.00 6.98
C PHE A 281 19.73 12.86 6.08
N GLY A 282 18.43 12.86 6.32
CA GLY A 282 17.47 13.68 5.58
C GLY A 282 17.72 15.18 5.77
N LEU A 283 18.00 15.65 7.00
CA LEU A 283 18.35 17.05 7.25
C LEU A 283 19.62 17.46 6.49
N ILE A 284 20.64 16.63 6.49
CA ILE A 284 21.91 16.94 5.78
C ILE A 284 21.68 16.91 4.27
N LEU A 285 21.08 15.85 3.73
CA LEU A 285 20.88 15.65 2.31
C LEU A 285 19.99 16.75 1.69
N PHE A 286 18.89 17.09 2.38
CA PHE A 286 17.94 18.08 1.89
C PHE A 286 18.24 19.50 2.35
N SER A 287 19.34 19.76 3.09
CA SER A 287 19.70 21.10 3.57
C SER A 287 19.82 22.14 2.45
N PRO A 288 20.44 21.88 1.26
CA PRO A 288 20.48 22.86 0.19
C PRO A 288 19.08 23.18 -0.35
N LEU A 289 18.24 22.14 -0.53
CA LEU A 289 16.87 22.29 -0.97
C LEU A 289 16.00 23.05 0.05
N MET A 290 16.22 22.76 1.33
CA MET A 290 15.54 23.48 2.42
C MET A 290 15.92 24.96 2.44
N LEU A 291 17.18 25.30 2.17
CA LEU A 291 17.63 26.70 2.07
C LEU A 291 16.95 27.41 0.90
N ILE A 292 16.95 26.80 -0.28
CA ILE A 292 16.27 27.34 -1.47
C ILE A 292 14.79 27.54 -1.18
N THR A 293 14.13 26.55 -0.57
CA THR A 293 12.71 26.63 -0.18
C THR A 293 12.46 27.75 0.82
N ALA A 294 13.32 27.90 1.83
CA ALA A 294 13.24 28.96 2.84
C ALA A 294 13.31 30.37 2.20
N LEU A 295 14.25 30.57 1.28
CA LEU A 295 14.40 31.80 0.53
C LEU A 295 13.16 32.07 -0.35
N SER A 296 12.68 31.06 -1.08
CA SER A 296 11.48 31.18 -1.92
C SER A 296 10.24 31.55 -1.11
N VAL A 297 10.03 30.96 0.06
CA VAL A 297 8.93 31.30 0.97
C VAL A 297 9.06 32.74 1.49
N LYS A 298 10.27 33.17 1.85
CA LYS A 298 10.53 34.51 2.38
C LYS A 298 10.29 35.60 1.35
N LEU A 299 10.67 35.35 0.09
CA LEU A 299 10.52 36.29 -1.02
C LEU A 299 9.09 36.34 -1.57
N SER A 300 8.32 35.22 -1.47
CA SER A 300 6.98 35.14 -2.08
C SER A 300 5.88 35.85 -1.28
N SER A 301 6.04 35.96 0.04
CA SER A 301 5.00 36.59 0.89
C SER A 301 5.58 37.08 2.23
N LYS A 302 4.96 38.10 2.81
CA LYS A 302 5.33 38.66 4.12
C LYS A 302 5.02 37.64 5.24
N GLY A 303 5.94 37.49 6.20
CA GLY A 303 5.74 36.66 7.39
C GLY A 303 6.90 35.68 7.68
N PRO A 304 6.76 34.76 8.64
CA PRO A 304 7.78 33.80 9.02
C PRO A 304 7.99 32.73 7.95
N ILE A 305 9.20 32.16 7.87
CA ILE A 305 9.53 31.06 6.93
C ILE A 305 8.83 29.77 7.35
N PHE A 306 8.85 29.47 8.66
CA PHE A 306 8.28 28.27 9.21
C PHE A 306 6.86 28.51 9.73
N TYR A 307 5.97 27.56 9.44
CA TYR A 307 4.68 27.42 10.07
C TYR A 307 4.80 26.40 11.22
N ARG A 308 4.22 26.74 12.35
CA ARG A 308 4.23 25.90 13.56
C ARG A 308 2.79 25.54 13.90
N GLN A 309 2.54 24.24 14.12
CA GLN A 309 1.19 23.76 14.45
C GLN A 309 1.25 22.74 15.59
N ARG A 310 0.35 22.90 16.56
CA ARG A 310 0.20 21.91 17.62
C ARG A 310 -0.46 20.66 17.08
N ARG A 311 0.12 19.51 17.42
CA ARG A 311 -0.37 18.18 17.02
C ARG A 311 -0.32 17.23 18.19
N VAL A 312 -1.17 16.16 18.15
CA VAL A 312 -1.18 15.11 19.17
C VAL A 312 -0.21 14.00 18.77
N GLY A 313 0.67 13.65 19.69
CA GLY A 313 1.67 12.59 19.55
C GLY A 313 1.35 11.38 20.42
N ILE A 314 2.42 10.61 20.72
CA ILE A 314 2.31 9.39 21.53
C ILE A 314 1.65 9.65 22.88
N ASN A 315 0.74 8.75 23.28
CA ASN A 315 0.00 8.81 24.54
C ASN A 315 -0.75 10.13 24.76
N GLY A 316 -1.14 10.82 23.69
CA GLY A 316 -1.89 12.07 23.75
C GLY A 316 -1.04 13.32 24.05
N ARG A 317 0.30 13.20 24.13
CA ARG A 317 1.20 14.35 24.35
C ARG A 317 1.15 15.30 23.16
N VAL A 318 0.90 16.58 23.42
CA VAL A 318 0.89 17.62 22.39
C VAL A 318 2.32 18.07 22.10
N PHE A 319 2.68 18.15 20.83
CA PHE A 319 3.96 18.66 20.35
C PHE A 319 3.77 19.63 19.19
N THR A 320 4.84 20.32 18.78
CA THR A 320 4.79 21.27 17.67
C THR A 320 5.41 20.67 16.42
N VAL A 321 4.62 20.56 15.36
CA VAL A 321 5.11 20.19 14.02
C VAL A 321 5.63 21.44 13.31
N TYR A 322 6.79 21.30 12.66
CA TYR A 322 7.40 22.35 11.85
C TYR A 322 7.19 22.07 10.35
N LYS A 323 6.73 23.08 9.61
CA LYS A 323 6.57 23.03 8.15
C LYS A 323 7.08 24.32 7.55
N PHE A 324 7.40 24.32 6.26
CA PHE A 324 7.50 25.60 5.53
C PHE A 324 6.11 26.20 5.35
N ARG A 325 6.02 27.51 5.43
CA ARG A 325 4.76 28.22 5.22
C ARG A 325 4.33 28.11 3.74
N SER A 326 3.20 27.47 3.50
CA SER A 326 2.56 27.31 2.19
C SER A 326 1.28 28.14 2.02
N MET A 327 0.80 28.75 3.12
CA MET A 327 -0.38 29.64 3.16
C MET A 327 0.00 31.05 3.62
N TYR A 328 -0.87 32.03 3.38
CA TYR A 328 -0.71 33.38 3.91
C TYR A 328 -0.71 33.37 5.45
N ALA A 329 -0.05 34.35 6.06
CA ALA A 329 0.17 34.36 7.51
C ALA A 329 -1.13 34.44 8.35
N ASP A 330 -2.18 35.04 7.78
CA ASP A 330 -3.51 35.22 8.36
C ASP A 330 -4.55 34.20 7.92
N ALA A 331 -4.12 33.11 7.29
CA ALA A 331 -4.99 32.10 6.68
C ALA A 331 -6.02 31.50 7.65
N GLU A 332 -5.71 31.36 8.93
CA GLU A 332 -6.62 30.80 9.95
C GLU A 332 -7.33 31.87 10.79
N ALA A 333 -7.02 33.15 10.59
CA ALA A 333 -7.56 34.22 11.42
C ALA A 333 -9.09 34.41 11.29
N ARG A 334 -9.64 34.08 10.13
CA ARG A 334 -11.08 34.23 9.84
C ARG A 334 -11.87 32.94 9.95
N THR A 335 -11.27 31.79 9.73
CA THR A 335 -11.97 30.49 9.61
C THR A 335 -11.68 29.53 10.74
N GLY A 336 -10.69 29.82 11.58
CA GLY A 336 -10.22 28.88 12.60
C GLY A 336 -9.59 27.62 12.01
N ALA A 337 -9.66 26.52 12.75
CA ALA A 337 -9.12 25.20 12.37
C ALA A 337 -10.08 24.51 11.39
N VAL A 338 -9.82 24.64 10.10
CA VAL A 338 -10.58 23.98 9.02
C VAL A 338 -9.64 23.13 8.17
N TRP A 339 -10.11 22.00 7.66
CA TRP A 339 -9.37 21.23 6.66
C TRP A 339 -9.20 22.05 5.38
N ALA A 340 -8.05 21.89 4.68
CA ALA A 340 -7.78 22.59 3.43
C ALA A 340 -8.59 21.94 2.30
N SER A 341 -9.27 22.74 1.50
CA SER A 341 -9.98 22.30 0.30
C SER A 341 -9.05 22.25 -0.94
N LYS A 342 -9.50 21.61 -2.04
CA LYS A 342 -8.68 21.39 -3.25
C LYS A 342 -8.34 22.71 -3.91
N ASP A 343 -8.81 23.76 -3.89
CA ASP A 343 -8.42 25.07 -4.45
C ASP A 343 -8.52 26.18 -3.40
N ASP A 344 -7.91 25.92 -2.24
CA ASP A 344 -7.97 26.80 -1.09
C ASP A 344 -7.29 28.15 -1.41
N PRO A 345 -8.03 29.28 -1.40
CA PRO A 345 -7.50 30.60 -1.72
C PRO A 345 -6.44 31.10 -0.72
N ARG A 346 -6.33 30.46 0.44
CA ARG A 346 -5.33 30.76 1.46
C ARG A 346 -3.92 30.31 1.08
N ILE A 347 -3.78 29.46 0.04
CA ILE A 347 -2.49 28.91 -0.40
C ILE A 347 -1.76 29.97 -1.26
N THR A 348 -0.48 30.23 -0.95
CA THR A 348 0.35 31.12 -1.77
C THR A 348 0.72 30.48 -3.11
N PRO A 349 1.05 31.24 -4.16
CA PRO A 349 1.47 30.68 -5.45
C PRO A 349 2.62 29.69 -5.33
N ILE A 350 3.65 30.04 -4.54
CA ILE A 350 4.77 29.11 -4.26
C ILE A 350 4.31 27.92 -3.39
N GLY A 351 3.36 28.16 -2.48
CA GLY A 351 2.79 27.15 -1.61
C GLY A 351 2.12 26.01 -2.36
N LYS A 352 1.50 26.27 -3.53
CA LYS A 352 0.94 25.22 -4.41
C LYS A 352 2.02 24.25 -4.86
N TRP A 353 3.18 24.75 -5.28
CA TRP A 353 4.31 23.93 -5.70
C TRP A 353 4.94 23.18 -4.52
N LEU A 354 5.10 23.86 -3.37
CA LEU A 354 5.66 23.23 -2.17
C LEU A 354 4.80 22.06 -1.71
N ARG A 355 3.48 22.20 -1.69
CA ARG A 355 2.53 21.15 -1.33
C ARG A 355 2.52 20.01 -2.34
N LYS A 356 2.52 20.33 -3.65
CA LYS A 356 2.56 19.35 -4.72
C LYS A 356 3.80 18.46 -4.63
N LEU A 357 4.95 19.05 -4.31
CA LEU A 357 6.24 18.36 -4.18
C LEU A 357 6.54 17.90 -2.74
N ARG A 358 5.63 18.15 -1.78
CA ARG A 358 5.80 17.85 -0.35
C ARG A 358 7.03 18.50 0.28
N LEU A 359 7.57 19.55 -0.32
CA LEU A 359 8.73 20.28 0.19
C LEU A 359 8.41 21.06 1.48
N ASP A 360 7.15 21.44 1.67
CA ASP A 360 6.66 22.06 2.89
C ASP A 360 6.81 21.16 4.13
N GLU A 361 6.88 19.86 3.97
CA GLU A 361 7.01 18.88 5.07
C GLU A 361 8.46 18.55 5.46
N LEU A 362 9.48 19.00 4.69
CA LEU A 362 10.90 18.73 4.98
C LEU A 362 11.35 19.13 6.40
N PRO A 363 10.88 20.25 7.00
CA PRO A 363 11.28 20.59 8.38
C PRO A 363 10.83 19.58 9.44
N GLN A 364 9.92 18.64 9.12
CA GLN A 364 9.51 17.57 10.05
C GLN A 364 10.64 16.58 10.34
N PHE A 365 11.70 16.50 9.50
CA PHE A 365 12.90 15.74 9.86
C PHE A 365 13.50 16.24 11.17
N TRP A 366 13.37 17.52 11.49
CA TRP A 366 13.76 18.06 12.81
C TRP A 366 12.90 17.47 13.94
N ASN A 367 11.59 17.31 13.74
CA ASN A 367 10.73 16.65 14.74
C ASN A 367 11.13 15.18 14.97
N VAL A 368 11.61 14.50 13.92
CA VAL A 368 12.12 13.12 14.04
C VAL A 368 13.41 13.09 14.85
N VAL A 369 14.35 13.98 14.60
CA VAL A 369 15.61 14.08 15.35
C VAL A 369 15.34 14.46 16.80
N ARG A 370 14.36 15.32 17.08
CA ARG A 370 13.92 15.61 18.47
C ARG A 370 13.26 14.43 19.17
N GLY A 371 12.84 13.41 18.42
CA GLY A 371 12.13 12.26 18.97
C GLY A 371 10.62 12.47 19.19
N ASP A 372 10.05 13.59 18.73
CA ASP A 372 8.61 13.86 18.75
C ASP A 372 7.87 12.97 17.72
N MET A 373 8.55 12.67 16.61
CA MET A 373 8.04 11.87 15.48
C MET A 373 9.00 10.74 15.11
N VAL A 374 8.53 9.85 14.26
CA VAL A 374 9.30 8.84 13.52
C VAL A 374 9.10 9.03 12.02
N ILE A 375 9.87 8.33 11.18
CA ILE A 375 9.68 8.41 9.72
C ILE A 375 8.32 7.83 9.32
N VAL A 376 7.99 6.64 9.83
CA VAL A 376 6.75 5.92 9.49
C VAL A 376 5.87 5.75 10.73
N GLY A 377 4.63 6.22 10.65
CA GLY A 377 3.65 6.12 11.74
C GLY A 377 2.31 6.77 11.36
N PRO A 378 1.31 6.70 12.23
CA PRO A 378 0.06 7.43 12.03
C PRO A 378 0.30 8.94 11.84
N ARG A 379 -0.42 9.56 10.90
CA ARG A 379 -0.29 11.01 10.68
C ARG A 379 -0.80 11.77 11.93
N PRO A 380 -0.03 12.71 12.50
CA PRO A 380 -0.47 13.44 13.68
C PRO A 380 -1.63 14.39 13.35
N GLU A 381 -2.69 14.34 14.16
CA GLU A 381 -3.86 15.20 14.02
C GLU A 381 -3.84 16.37 15.02
N ARG A 382 -4.66 17.39 14.77
CA ARG A 382 -4.84 18.54 15.66
C ARG A 382 -5.60 18.10 16.92
N PRO A 383 -5.29 18.66 18.11
CA PRO A 383 -5.99 18.32 19.35
C PRO A 383 -7.52 18.47 19.22
N GLU A 384 -7.98 19.54 18.58
CA GLU A 384 -9.40 19.84 18.39
C GLU A 384 -10.12 18.73 17.60
N PHE A 385 -9.47 18.17 16.58
CA PHE A 385 -10.03 17.07 15.78
C PHE A 385 -9.96 15.74 16.50
N VAL A 386 -8.88 15.47 17.25
CA VAL A 386 -8.76 14.24 18.04
C VAL A 386 -9.89 14.11 19.07
N ASP A 387 -10.23 15.20 19.74
CA ASP A 387 -11.25 15.20 20.79
C ASP A 387 -12.65 14.97 20.19
N VAL A 388 -12.97 15.59 19.07
CA VAL A 388 -14.25 15.38 18.36
C VAL A 388 -14.34 13.95 17.80
N LEU A 389 -13.33 13.51 17.09
CA LEU A 389 -13.33 12.18 16.46
C LEU A 389 -13.31 11.04 17.49
N ALA A 390 -12.69 11.25 18.66
CA ALA A 390 -12.70 10.27 19.74
C ALA A 390 -14.07 10.11 20.40
N GLN A 391 -14.97 11.08 20.28
CA GLN A 391 -16.36 10.95 20.73
C GLN A 391 -17.24 10.20 19.72
N GLN A 392 -16.93 10.33 18.42
CA GLN A 392 -17.72 9.76 17.33
C GLN A 392 -17.26 8.35 16.94
N ILE A 393 -15.94 8.12 16.93
CA ILE A 393 -15.34 6.87 16.43
C ILE A 393 -14.80 6.05 17.61
N PRO A 394 -15.33 4.84 17.84
CA PRO A 394 -14.82 3.94 18.88
C PRO A 394 -13.32 3.66 18.67
N TYR A 395 -12.60 3.64 19.78
CA TYR A 395 -11.16 3.33 19.80
C TYR A 395 -10.26 4.30 19.03
N TYR A 396 -10.73 5.50 18.68
CA TYR A 396 -9.94 6.47 17.89
C TYR A 396 -8.59 6.81 18.54
N ARG A 397 -8.54 6.89 19.86
CA ARG A 397 -7.32 7.21 20.63
C ARG A 397 -6.25 6.11 20.58
N GLN A 398 -6.57 4.88 20.20
CA GLN A 398 -5.60 3.78 20.08
C GLN A 398 -4.54 4.05 19.02
N ARG A 399 -4.81 4.89 18.03
CA ARG A 399 -3.80 5.34 17.07
C ARG A 399 -2.64 6.12 17.71
N LEU A 400 -2.83 6.62 18.92
CA LEU A 400 -1.83 7.35 19.70
C LEU A 400 -0.90 6.42 20.54
N ALA A 401 -1.03 5.11 20.42
CA ALA A 401 -0.19 4.14 21.12
C ALA A 401 1.26 4.11 20.59
N VAL A 402 1.51 4.69 19.41
CA VAL A 402 2.83 4.81 18.79
C VAL A 402 3.14 6.27 18.47
N LYS A 403 4.42 6.56 18.20
CA LYS A 403 4.82 7.90 17.74
C LYS A 403 4.22 8.17 16.35
N PRO A 404 3.79 9.42 16.09
CA PRO A 404 3.33 9.82 14.76
C PRO A 404 4.48 9.82 13.74
N GLY A 405 4.13 9.59 12.47
CA GLY A 405 5.07 9.55 11.35
C GLY A 405 4.97 10.73 10.40
N ILE A 406 6.05 10.97 9.64
CA ILE A 406 6.01 11.86 8.45
C ILE A 406 5.14 11.21 7.38
N THR A 407 5.32 9.90 7.16
CA THR A 407 4.48 9.07 6.32
C THR A 407 3.85 7.93 7.12
N GLY A 408 2.86 7.23 6.56
CA GLY A 408 2.19 6.15 7.26
C GLY A 408 1.35 5.27 6.34
N TRP A 409 0.90 4.13 6.88
CA TRP A 409 0.14 3.13 6.15
C TRP A 409 -1.18 3.68 5.59
N ALA A 410 -1.90 4.49 6.38
CA ALA A 410 -3.09 5.18 5.92
C ALA A 410 -2.80 6.14 4.77
N GLN A 411 -1.68 6.87 4.81
CA GLN A 411 -1.33 7.88 3.80
C GLN A 411 -1.04 7.29 2.42
N ILE A 412 -0.52 6.05 2.34
CA ILE A 412 -0.22 5.39 1.07
C ILE A 412 -1.40 4.58 0.50
N ASN A 413 -2.35 4.16 1.35
CA ASN A 413 -3.47 3.29 0.95
C ASN A 413 -4.82 4.01 0.83
N HIS A 414 -4.99 5.17 1.47
CA HIS A 414 -6.24 5.93 1.46
C HIS A 414 -6.02 7.36 0.97
N LYS A 415 -6.85 7.77 0.00
CA LYS A 415 -6.82 9.15 -0.51
C LYS A 415 -7.42 10.10 0.53
N TYR A 416 -7.06 11.35 0.45
CA TYR A 416 -7.63 12.38 1.32
C TYR A 416 -9.16 12.44 1.20
N GLY A 417 -9.82 12.36 2.33
CA GLY A 417 -11.23 12.61 2.52
C GLY A 417 -11.44 13.29 3.88
N ASP A 418 -12.50 14.09 3.98
CA ASP A 418 -12.78 14.97 5.12
C ASP A 418 -14.06 14.52 5.86
N THR A 419 -14.53 13.30 5.57
CA THR A 419 -15.72 12.73 6.20
C THR A 419 -15.37 11.91 7.44
N GLU A 420 -16.35 11.69 8.32
CA GLU A 420 -16.23 10.77 9.47
C GLU A 420 -15.90 9.35 9.03
N LEU A 421 -16.47 8.89 7.91
CA LEU A 421 -16.15 7.60 7.30
C LEU A 421 -14.69 7.51 6.89
N ASP A 422 -14.14 8.57 6.29
CA ASP A 422 -12.71 8.63 5.94
C ASP A 422 -11.82 8.58 7.17
N ALA A 423 -12.21 9.26 8.26
CA ALA A 423 -11.47 9.22 9.51
C ALA A 423 -11.48 7.82 10.13
N MET A 424 -12.61 7.10 10.04
CA MET A 424 -12.72 5.71 10.48
C MET A 424 -11.85 4.77 9.63
N ILE A 425 -11.89 4.92 8.31
CA ILE A 425 -11.03 4.11 7.41
C ILE A 425 -9.54 4.38 7.67
N LYS A 426 -9.15 5.64 7.89
CA LYS A 426 -7.77 6.00 8.29
C LYS A 426 -7.38 5.33 9.60
N LEU A 427 -8.28 5.32 10.60
CA LEU A 427 -8.06 4.60 11.86
C LEU A 427 -7.84 3.10 11.63
N GLU A 428 -8.63 2.46 10.78
CA GLU A 428 -8.47 1.03 10.47
C GLU A 428 -7.11 0.71 9.86
N TYR A 429 -6.59 1.58 8.98
CA TYR A 429 -5.22 1.48 8.47
C TYR A 429 -4.16 1.74 9.54
N ASP A 430 -4.35 2.73 10.40
CA ASP A 430 -3.43 3.04 11.50
C ASP A 430 -3.35 1.87 12.50
N LEU A 431 -4.49 1.25 12.83
CA LEU A 431 -4.54 0.05 13.69
C LEU A 431 -3.84 -1.15 13.06
N TYR A 432 -3.99 -1.34 11.74
CA TYR A 432 -3.24 -2.36 11.02
C TYR A 432 -1.73 -2.14 11.13
N TYR A 433 -1.28 -0.91 10.93
CA TYR A 433 0.12 -0.54 11.08
C TYR A 433 0.62 -0.83 12.50
N ILE A 434 -0.10 -0.40 13.53
CA ILE A 434 0.26 -0.62 14.94
C ILE A 434 0.39 -2.11 15.25
N LYS A 435 -0.53 -2.92 14.76
CA LYS A 435 -0.51 -4.39 14.89
C LYS A 435 0.72 -5.02 14.23
N HIS A 436 1.19 -4.46 13.12
CA HIS A 436 2.20 -5.05 12.26
C HIS A 436 3.52 -4.28 12.23
N VAL A 437 3.76 -3.35 13.15
CA VAL A 437 5.02 -2.58 13.21
C VAL A 437 6.24 -3.48 13.07
N ALA A 438 7.05 -3.21 12.05
CA ALA A 438 8.32 -3.89 11.79
C ALA A 438 9.15 -3.07 10.80
N PRO A 439 10.50 -3.14 10.86
CA PRO A 439 11.36 -2.44 9.91
C PRO A 439 11.01 -2.73 8.45
N ALA A 440 10.69 -3.99 8.13
CA ALA A 440 10.31 -4.39 6.78
C ALA A 440 9.06 -3.66 6.26
N LEU A 441 8.02 -3.49 7.11
CA LEU A 441 6.82 -2.73 6.75
C LEU A 441 7.14 -1.25 6.58
N ASP A 442 7.98 -0.68 7.44
CA ASP A 442 8.37 0.72 7.37
C ASP A 442 9.14 1.02 6.08
N PHE A 443 10.10 0.17 5.69
CA PHE A 443 10.79 0.32 4.42
C PHE A 443 9.84 0.19 3.22
N TYR A 444 8.89 -0.72 3.28
CA TYR A 444 7.84 -0.83 2.26
C TYR A 444 7.03 0.48 2.15
N ILE A 445 6.62 1.07 3.29
CA ILE A 445 5.87 2.34 3.33
C ILE A 445 6.71 3.49 2.79
N ILE A 446 7.99 3.59 3.17
CA ILE A 446 8.92 4.62 2.66
C ILE A 446 9.03 4.51 1.14
N PHE A 447 9.25 3.31 0.61
CA PHE A 447 9.35 3.08 -0.84
C PHE A 447 8.06 3.47 -1.58
N HIS A 448 6.90 3.10 -1.03
CA HIS A 448 5.60 3.52 -1.58
C HIS A 448 5.38 5.04 -1.49
N THR A 449 5.85 5.68 -0.43
CA THR A 449 5.76 7.13 -0.28
C THR A 449 6.54 7.85 -1.38
N VAL A 450 7.77 7.40 -1.68
CA VAL A 450 8.56 7.93 -2.80
C VAL A 450 7.81 7.79 -4.12
N LYS A 451 7.19 6.63 -4.36
CA LYS A 451 6.34 6.40 -5.54
C LYS A 451 5.17 7.41 -5.61
N VAL A 452 4.42 7.57 -4.53
CA VAL A 452 3.27 8.50 -4.47
C VAL A 452 3.72 9.95 -4.69
N MET A 453 4.87 10.34 -4.15
CA MET A 453 5.45 11.68 -4.36
C MET A 453 5.87 11.89 -5.81
N LEU A 454 6.61 10.98 -6.42
CA LEU A 454 7.08 11.10 -7.81
C LEU A 454 5.92 11.15 -8.81
N LEU A 455 4.85 10.40 -8.56
CA LEU A 455 3.67 10.38 -9.43
C LEU A 455 2.68 11.51 -9.11
N SER A 456 2.99 12.39 -8.13
CA SER A 456 2.08 13.45 -7.63
C SER A 456 0.67 12.94 -7.28
N ARG A 457 0.53 11.66 -6.92
CA ARG A 457 -0.73 11.05 -6.51
C ARG A 457 -0.99 11.41 -5.05
N GLY A 458 -2.09 12.11 -4.77
CA GLY A 458 -2.47 12.52 -3.41
C GLY A 458 -1.89 13.84 -2.93
N ALA A 459 -1.35 14.69 -3.81
CA ALA A 459 -1.11 16.09 -3.53
C ALA A 459 -2.42 16.86 -3.75
N GLN A 460 -2.90 17.56 -2.72
CA GLN A 460 -3.97 18.56 -2.77
C GLN A 460 -3.37 19.94 -2.73
#